data_40263e9be1382ae36e98fcdad8bb12a5
#
_entry.id   40263e9be1382ae36e98fcdad8bb12a5
#
_cell.length_a   1.000
_cell.length_b   1.000
_cell.length_c   1.000
_cell.angle_alpha   90.00
_cell.angle_beta   90.00
_cell.angle_gamma   90.00
#
_symmetry.space_group_name_H-M   'P 1'
#
loop_
_entity.id
_entity.type
_entity.pdbx_description
1 polymer ?
#
loop_
_entity_poly.entity_id
_entity_poly.type
_entity_poly.pdbx_seq_one_letter_code
_entity_poly.pdbx_strand_id
1 'polypeptide(L)'
;GHIFDKDMDLSFRWEEMYRYYACIVGKYGSFVQKVLTKFKEANLPVQYICSTHGPVWTPAHFSEAFDLYDRMSRYEAEEGAVVLYGTMYGNTEVLADTIAQGIAAGGIRNVVCHNVAFSPASNILRDIFKYKAVIIGSPTYSNEIFSPIKNIMEMIRLREVKDRYLSVFGSFTWAGQAVKKIVPFAEEMGWEMVGEPLEQKMSTTDELYEKGWELGNKIAERLKADRQ
;
A
#
# COMPACT_ATOMS: atom_id res chain seq x y z
N GLY A 1 -6.31 30.95 -2.43
CA GLY A 1 -5.76 29.80 -1.72
C GLY A 1 -4.41 30.14 -1.13
N HIS A 2 -4.02 29.40 -0.10
CA HIS A 2 -2.70 29.56 0.52
C HIS A 2 -1.63 28.94 -0.38
N ILE A 3 -0.45 29.54 -0.41
CA ILE A 3 0.72 29.05 -1.18
C ILE A 3 1.82 28.53 -0.26
N PHE A 4 1.92 29.04 0.97
CA PHE A 4 2.94 28.62 1.91
C PHE A 4 2.45 27.50 2.84
N ASP A 5 3.34 26.56 3.18
CA ASP A 5 3.12 25.43 4.08
C ASP A 5 2.53 25.85 5.44
N LYS A 6 3.06 26.91 6.02
CA LYS A 6 2.64 27.44 7.31
C LYS A 6 1.18 27.92 7.39
N ASP A 7 0.55 28.15 6.25
CA ASP A 7 -0.82 28.65 6.12
C ASP A 7 -1.83 27.56 5.71
N MET A 8 -1.40 26.28 5.72
CA MET A 8 -2.17 25.14 5.25
C MET A 8 -2.39 24.07 6.33
N ASP A 9 -3.41 23.24 6.14
CA ASP A 9 -3.51 21.96 6.83
C ASP A 9 -2.48 20.98 6.22
N LEU A 10 -1.42 20.70 6.98
CA LEU A 10 -0.33 19.85 6.54
C LEU A 10 -0.69 18.36 6.59
N SER A 11 -1.65 17.92 7.39
CA SER A 11 -2.04 16.51 7.45
C SER A 11 -2.49 16.02 6.07
N PHE A 12 -3.35 16.80 5.43
CA PHE A 12 -3.77 16.54 4.05
C PHE A 12 -2.61 16.66 3.05
N ARG A 13 -1.69 17.59 3.26
CA ARG A 13 -0.56 17.82 2.32
C ARG A 13 0.45 16.68 2.35
N TRP A 14 0.70 16.08 3.49
CA TRP A 14 1.56 14.88 3.58
C TRP A 14 0.96 13.69 2.82
N GLU A 15 -0.34 13.47 2.95
CA GLU A 15 -1.04 12.42 2.18
C GLU A 15 -0.97 12.68 0.66
N GLU A 16 -1.13 13.94 0.22
CA GLU A 16 -1.00 14.31 -1.18
C GLU A 16 0.45 14.20 -1.70
N MET A 17 1.45 14.40 -0.85
CA MET A 17 2.86 14.18 -1.21
C MET A 17 3.11 12.68 -1.47
N TYR A 18 2.62 11.79 -0.60
CA TYR A 18 2.66 10.35 -0.84
C TYR A 18 1.95 9.99 -2.15
N ARG A 19 0.76 10.52 -2.38
CA ARG A 19 -0.03 10.25 -3.58
C ARG A 19 0.68 10.71 -4.85
N TYR A 20 1.21 11.91 -4.85
CA TYR A 20 1.98 12.44 -5.98
C TYR A 20 3.23 11.58 -6.22
N TYR A 21 4.00 11.31 -5.18
CA TYR A 21 5.20 10.48 -5.26
C TYR A 21 4.90 9.10 -5.83
N ALA A 22 3.94 8.39 -5.27
CA ALA A 22 3.55 7.06 -5.71
C ALA A 22 3.12 7.01 -7.19
N CYS A 23 2.37 8.02 -7.64
CA CYS A 23 1.84 8.05 -9.00
C CYS A 23 2.87 8.46 -10.06
N ILE A 24 3.77 9.38 -9.74
CA ILE A 24 4.63 10.08 -10.72
C ILE A 24 6.10 9.71 -10.56
N VAL A 25 6.62 9.71 -9.34
CA VAL A 25 8.06 9.58 -9.06
C VAL A 25 8.45 8.13 -8.76
N GLY A 26 7.58 7.37 -8.11
CA GLY A 26 7.73 6.03 -7.52
C GLY A 26 8.96 5.22 -7.91
N LYS A 27 9.06 4.75 -9.17
CA LYS A 27 10.18 3.92 -9.65
C LYS A 27 11.53 4.62 -9.74
N TYR A 28 11.56 5.95 -9.62
CA TYR A 28 12.77 6.76 -9.80
C TYR A 28 13.52 7.05 -8.49
N GLY A 29 13.28 6.27 -7.42
CA GLY A 29 13.88 6.48 -6.11
C GLY A 29 15.39 6.65 -6.13
N SER A 30 16.13 5.87 -6.91
CA SER A 30 17.59 5.98 -7.03
C SER A 30 18.06 7.33 -7.62
N PHE A 31 17.29 7.91 -8.54
CA PHE A 31 17.57 9.25 -9.07
C PHE A 31 17.26 10.33 -8.03
N VAL A 32 16.18 10.17 -7.28
CA VAL A 32 15.86 11.07 -6.17
C VAL A 32 16.97 11.07 -5.14
N GLN A 33 17.48 9.91 -4.72
CA GLN A 33 18.61 9.79 -3.79
C GLN A 33 19.85 10.57 -4.28
N LYS A 34 20.20 10.45 -5.57
CA LYS A 34 21.33 11.19 -6.16
C LYS A 34 21.12 12.70 -6.08
N VAL A 35 19.89 13.18 -6.32
CA VAL A 35 19.57 14.61 -6.24
C VAL A 35 19.64 15.10 -4.80
N LEU A 36 19.08 14.34 -3.84
CA LEU A 36 19.11 14.68 -2.43
C LEU A 36 20.55 14.74 -1.87
N THR A 37 21.40 13.80 -2.29
CA THR A 37 22.84 13.81 -1.93
C THR A 37 23.54 15.05 -2.43
N LYS A 38 23.38 15.41 -3.73
CA LYS A 38 23.95 16.62 -4.29
C LYS A 38 23.46 17.88 -3.59
N PHE A 39 22.17 17.91 -3.21
CA PHE A 39 21.59 19.04 -2.49
C PHE A 39 22.25 19.21 -1.10
N LYS A 40 22.44 18.10 -0.36
CA LYS A 40 23.11 18.09 0.94
C LYS A 40 24.59 18.54 0.82
N GLU A 41 25.31 18.02 -0.17
CA GLU A 41 26.71 18.36 -0.42
C GLU A 41 26.92 19.82 -0.80
N ALA A 42 25.98 20.40 -1.54
CA ALA A 42 26.04 21.79 -1.97
C ALA A 42 25.93 22.78 -0.80
N ASN A 43 25.41 22.35 0.34
CA ASN A 43 25.29 23.12 1.59
C ASN A 43 24.79 24.58 1.37
N LEU A 44 23.76 24.71 0.53
CA LEU A 44 23.19 26.01 0.18
C LEU A 44 22.35 26.57 1.33
N PRO A 45 22.39 27.88 1.59
CA PRO A 45 21.54 28.54 2.57
C PRO A 45 20.09 28.67 2.06
N VAL A 46 19.38 27.53 1.97
CA VAL A 46 18.02 27.47 1.43
C VAL A 46 17.03 28.03 2.44
N GLN A 47 16.24 29.01 2.02
CA GLN A 47 15.16 29.59 2.81
C GLN A 47 13.78 29.12 2.35
N TYR A 48 13.64 28.77 1.07
CA TYR A 48 12.38 28.31 0.48
C TYR A 48 12.63 27.19 -0.51
N ILE A 49 11.73 26.18 -0.50
CA ILE A 49 11.68 25.17 -1.55
C ILE A 49 10.39 25.36 -2.33
N CYS A 50 10.51 25.83 -3.56
CA CYS A 50 9.38 26.10 -4.45
C CYS A 50 9.09 24.85 -5.28
N SER A 51 8.20 24.00 -4.81
CA SER A 51 7.78 22.78 -5.52
C SER A 51 6.98 23.13 -6.78
N THR A 52 7.15 22.37 -7.86
CA THR A 52 6.29 22.50 -9.05
C THR A 52 4.87 22.03 -8.77
N HIS A 53 4.70 21.11 -7.82
CA HIS A 53 3.43 20.61 -7.32
C HIS A 53 3.47 20.59 -5.79
N GLY A 54 2.53 21.29 -5.16
CA GLY A 54 2.46 21.42 -3.70
C GLY A 54 2.74 22.84 -3.21
N PRO A 55 2.91 23.03 -1.90
CA PRO A 55 3.18 24.33 -1.32
C PRO A 55 4.62 24.82 -1.55
N VAL A 56 4.84 26.10 -1.28
CA VAL A 56 6.17 26.61 -1.01
C VAL A 56 6.54 26.21 0.41
N TRP A 57 7.56 25.40 0.55
CA TRP A 57 8.06 24.94 1.85
C TRP A 57 8.96 26.02 2.46
N THR A 58 8.65 26.41 3.68
CA THR A 58 9.42 27.37 4.48
C THR A 58 10.34 26.62 5.47
N PRO A 59 11.28 27.30 6.16
CA PRO A 59 12.09 26.68 7.20
C PRO A 59 11.30 26.00 8.31
N ALA A 60 10.01 26.30 8.45
CA ALA A 60 9.16 25.65 9.43
C ALA A 60 8.98 24.14 9.18
N HIS A 61 8.85 23.72 7.89
CA HIS A 61 8.51 22.34 7.53
C HIS A 61 9.32 21.76 6.36
N PHE A 62 10.28 22.51 5.77
CA PHE A 62 11.00 21.94 4.62
C PHE A 62 11.86 20.73 5.02
N SER A 63 12.35 20.67 6.27
CA SER A 63 13.11 19.52 6.75
C SER A 63 12.22 18.25 6.76
N GLU A 64 11.00 18.36 7.28
CA GLU A 64 10.04 17.25 7.29
C GLU A 64 9.67 16.80 5.88
N ALA A 65 9.44 17.78 4.97
CA ALA A 65 9.14 17.47 3.57
C ALA A 65 10.31 16.76 2.88
N PHE A 66 11.54 17.21 3.15
CA PHE A 66 12.76 16.62 2.61
C PHE A 66 12.97 15.19 3.15
N ASP A 67 12.80 15.00 4.45
CA ASP A 67 12.95 13.70 5.11
C ASP A 67 11.89 12.70 4.62
N LEU A 68 10.65 13.15 4.43
CA LEU A 68 9.59 12.31 3.88
C LEU A 68 9.91 11.90 2.44
N TYR A 69 10.40 12.82 1.62
CA TYR A 69 10.78 12.54 0.25
C TYR A 69 11.97 11.57 0.16
N ASP A 70 12.93 11.70 1.08
CA ASP A 70 14.08 10.81 1.22
C ASP A 70 13.63 9.39 1.58
N ARG A 71 12.79 9.23 2.60
CA ARG A 71 12.22 7.92 3.01
C ARG A 71 11.44 7.27 1.89
N MET A 72 10.54 7.99 1.22
CA MET A 72 9.77 7.47 0.08
C MET A 72 10.70 6.96 -1.03
N SER A 73 11.80 7.65 -1.29
CA SER A 73 12.75 7.26 -2.35
C SER A 73 13.59 6.04 -2.01
N ARG A 74 13.65 5.66 -0.75
CA ARG A 74 14.23 4.39 -0.27
C ARG A 74 13.20 3.29 -0.08
N TYR A 75 11.93 3.55 -0.42
CA TYR A 75 10.80 2.63 -0.19
C TYR A 75 10.57 2.29 1.28
N GLU A 76 11.02 3.14 2.21
CA GLU A 76 10.75 2.98 3.63
C GLU A 76 9.26 3.16 3.90
N ALA A 77 8.63 2.08 4.32
CA ALA A 77 7.21 2.05 4.61
C ALA A 77 6.93 2.30 6.09
N GLU A 78 5.78 2.90 6.37
CA GLU A 78 5.24 2.99 7.71
C GLU A 78 4.61 1.64 8.13
N GLU A 79 4.57 1.39 9.43
CA GLU A 79 3.83 0.27 9.97
C GLU A 79 2.34 0.42 9.66
N GLY A 80 1.81 -0.53 8.91
CA GLY A 80 0.42 -0.54 8.51
C GLY A 80 0.14 -1.56 7.42
N ALA A 81 -1.12 -1.71 7.10
CA ALA A 81 -1.61 -2.67 6.14
C ALA A 81 -2.63 -2.06 5.18
N VAL A 82 -2.56 -2.46 3.93
CA VAL A 82 -3.53 -2.12 2.88
C VAL A 82 -4.19 -3.38 2.39
N VAL A 83 -5.49 -3.49 2.61
CA VAL A 83 -6.31 -4.60 2.11
C VAL A 83 -7.00 -4.17 0.83
N LEU A 84 -6.56 -4.74 -0.28
CA LEU A 84 -7.11 -4.52 -1.61
C LEU A 84 -8.04 -5.66 -1.96
N TYR A 85 -9.28 -5.39 -2.27
CA TYR A 85 -10.20 -6.44 -2.67
C TYR A 85 -11.09 -6.04 -3.84
N GLY A 86 -11.41 -7.02 -4.66
CA GLY A 86 -12.54 -6.96 -5.59
C GLY A 86 -13.64 -7.87 -5.08
N THR A 87 -14.88 -7.51 -5.31
CA THR A 87 -16.01 -8.35 -4.96
C THR A 87 -17.13 -8.21 -6.00
N MET A 88 -17.90 -9.27 -6.20
CA MET A 88 -19.08 -9.28 -7.07
C MET A 88 -20.35 -9.47 -6.29
N TYR A 89 -20.32 -10.29 -5.26
CA TYR A 89 -21.50 -10.68 -4.45
C TYR A 89 -21.25 -10.52 -2.94
N GLY A 90 -20.21 -9.77 -2.53
CA GLY A 90 -19.89 -9.53 -1.12
C GLY A 90 -18.98 -10.57 -0.46
N ASN A 91 -18.84 -11.78 -1.02
CA ASN A 91 -18.09 -12.86 -0.36
C ASN A 91 -16.61 -12.52 -0.10
N THR A 92 -15.91 -11.98 -1.10
CA THR A 92 -14.50 -11.56 -0.95
C THR A 92 -14.37 -10.40 0.04
N GLU A 93 -15.35 -9.51 0.09
CA GLU A 93 -15.41 -8.38 1.01
C GLU A 93 -15.49 -8.82 2.47
N VAL A 94 -16.37 -9.79 2.80
CA VAL A 94 -16.46 -10.35 4.15
C VAL A 94 -15.11 -10.88 4.62
N LEU A 95 -14.38 -11.60 3.76
CA LEU A 95 -13.05 -12.11 4.10
C LEU A 95 -12.01 -10.99 4.23
N ALA A 96 -12.11 -9.95 3.38
CA ALA A 96 -11.27 -8.75 3.50
C ALA A 96 -11.45 -8.05 4.85
N ASP A 97 -12.70 -7.83 5.25
CA ASP A 97 -13.03 -7.22 6.54
C ASP A 97 -12.56 -8.08 7.72
N THR A 98 -12.71 -9.39 7.62
CA THR A 98 -12.24 -10.33 8.66
C THR A 98 -10.72 -10.24 8.85
N ILE A 99 -9.97 -10.24 7.76
CA ILE A 99 -8.50 -10.11 7.79
C ILE A 99 -8.11 -8.74 8.38
N ALA A 100 -8.77 -7.67 7.93
CA ALA A 100 -8.51 -6.32 8.43
C ALA A 100 -8.77 -6.19 9.94
N GLN A 101 -9.86 -6.79 10.44
CA GLN A 101 -10.16 -6.84 11.87
C GLN A 101 -9.10 -7.65 12.64
N GLY A 102 -8.64 -8.79 12.10
CA GLY A 102 -7.54 -9.58 12.69
C GLY A 102 -6.24 -8.77 12.80
N ILE A 103 -5.89 -8.00 11.76
CA ILE A 103 -4.72 -7.10 11.78
C ILE A 103 -4.87 -6.03 12.87
N ALA A 104 -6.04 -5.39 12.95
CA ALA A 104 -6.32 -4.35 13.94
C ALA A 104 -6.31 -4.91 15.36
N ALA A 105 -6.93 -6.08 15.60
CA ALA A 105 -6.92 -6.77 16.89
C ALA A 105 -5.50 -7.19 17.29
N GLY A 106 -4.64 -7.52 16.33
CA GLY A 106 -3.21 -7.74 16.52
C GLY A 106 -2.42 -6.49 16.91
N GLY A 107 -3.07 -5.31 17.03
CA GLY A 107 -2.48 -4.07 17.54
C GLY A 107 -1.87 -3.14 16.49
N ILE A 108 -2.14 -3.37 15.19
CA ILE A 108 -1.76 -2.46 14.10
C ILE A 108 -2.86 -1.41 13.94
N ARG A 109 -2.49 -0.13 14.07
CA ARG A 109 -3.45 0.99 14.02
C ARG A 109 -3.82 1.43 12.61
N ASN A 110 -2.86 1.33 11.69
CA ASN A 110 -3.04 1.78 10.32
C ASN A 110 -3.48 0.59 9.45
N VAL A 111 -4.77 0.41 9.30
CA VAL A 111 -5.36 -0.60 8.40
C VAL A 111 -6.32 0.09 7.46
N VAL A 112 -6.03 0.04 6.16
CA VAL A 112 -6.84 0.68 5.12
C VAL A 112 -7.39 -0.38 4.19
N CYS A 113 -8.71 -0.33 3.93
CA CYS A 113 -9.38 -1.24 3.01
C CYS A 113 -9.81 -0.50 1.75
N HIS A 114 -9.52 -1.07 0.58
CA HIS A 114 -9.94 -0.56 -0.71
C HIS A 114 -10.72 -1.60 -1.50
N ASN A 115 -11.98 -1.30 -1.78
CA ASN A 115 -12.66 -1.94 -2.89
C ASN A 115 -12.12 -1.33 -4.19
N VAL A 116 -11.30 -2.10 -4.90
CA VAL A 116 -10.55 -1.59 -6.07
C VAL A 116 -11.45 -1.20 -7.25
N ALA A 117 -12.70 -1.62 -7.27
CA ALA A 117 -13.66 -1.23 -8.31
C ALA A 117 -14.17 0.21 -8.11
N PHE A 118 -14.09 0.74 -6.88
CA PHE A 118 -14.65 2.05 -6.53
C PHE A 118 -13.60 3.02 -5.99
N SER A 119 -12.52 2.53 -5.39
CA SER A 119 -11.46 3.39 -4.86
C SER A 119 -10.61 3.98 -5.99
N PRO A 120 -10.31 5.29 -5.96
CA PRO A 120 -9.40 5.88 -6.93
C PRO A 120 -8.02 5.20 -6.89
N ALA A 121 -7.53 4.78 -8.05
CA ALA A 121 -6.24 4.06 -8.15
C ALA A 121 -5.06 4.86 -7.55
N SER A 122 -5.09 6.19 -7.62
CA SER A 122 -4.06 7.03 -7.03
C SER A 122 -4.02 6.97 -5.49
N ASN A 123 -5.18 6.79 -4.84
CA ASN A 123 -5.25 6.60 -3.39
C ASN A 123 -4.74 5.21 -3.00
N ILE A 124 -5.10 4.18 -3.78
CA ILE A 124 -4.59 2.83 -3.58
C ILE A 124 -3.05 2.82 -3.68
N LEU A 125 -2.49 3.44 -4.70
CA LEU A 125 -1.02 3.53 -4.86
C LEU A 125 -0.36 4.31 -3.75
N ARG A 126 -0.97 5.42 -3.27
CA ARG A 126 -0.51 6.17 -2.11
C ARG A 126 -0.32 5.23 -0.91
N ASP A 127 -1.36 4.46 -0.59
CA ASP A 127 -1.37 3.63 0.61
C ASP A 127 -0.42 2.43 0.48
N ILE A 128 -0.25 1.85 -0.72
CA ILE A 128 0.75 0.82 -1.00
C ILE A 128 2.19 1.35 -0.83
N PHE A 129 2.45 2.60 -1.22
CA PHE A 129 3.75 3.23 -0.97
C PHE A 129 3.97 3.57 0.50
N LYS A 130 2.90 3.92 1.21
CA LYS A 130 2.96 4.35 2.60
C LYS A 130 3.11 3.18 3.56
N TYR A 131 2.37 2.09 3.39
CA TYR A 131 2.28 1.00 4.36
C TYR A 131 3.04 -0.26 3.93
N LYS A 132 3.53 -0.99 4.93
CA LYS A 132 4.43 -2.14 4.77
C LYS A 132 3.74 -3.39 4.25
N ALA A 133 2.53 -3.72 4.72
CA ALA A 133 1.80 -4.92 4.31
C ALA A 133 0.75 -4.61 3.24
N VAL A 134 0.72 -5.41 2.18
CA VAL A 134 -0.25 -5.37 1.10
C VAL A 134 -0.97 -6.71 1.06
N ILE A 135 -2.28 -6.69 1.20
CA ILE A 135 -3.13 -7.88 1.18
C ILE A 135 -4.03 -7.79 -0.05
N ILE A 136 -3.96 -8.79 -0.95
CA ILE A 136 -4.69 -8.76 -2.21
C ILE A 136 -5.74 -9.86 -2.25
N GLY A 137 -7.00 -9.46 -2.38
CA GLY A 137 -8.16 -10.32 -2.46
C GLY A 137 -8.90 -10.21 -3.80
N SER A 138 -9.18 -11.36 -4.43
CA SER A 138 -9.88 -11.41 -5.71
C SER A 138 -10.89 -12.54 -5.80
N PRO A 139 -12.10 -12.29 -6.30
CA PRO A 139 -12.92 -13.38 -6.81
C PRO A 139 -12.28 -13.93 -8.09
N THR A 140 -12.49 -15.22 -8.35
CA THR A 140 -12.22 -15.80 -9.67
C THR A 140 -13.34 -15.45 -10.64
N TYR A 141 -12.99 -14.71 -11.69
CA TYR A 141 -13.91 -14.32 -12.76
C TYR A 141 -13.39 -14.81 -14.11
N SER A 142 -14.19 -15.59 -14.83
CA SER A 142 -13.79 -16.18 -16.14
C SER A 142 -12.44 -16.91 -16.08
N ASN A 143 -12.20 -17.71 -15.05
CA ASN A 143 -10.94 -18.40 -14.77
C ASN A 143 -9.71 -17.46 -14.64
N GLU A 144 -9.94 -16.18 -14.33
CA GLU A 144 -8.92 -15.15 -14.20
C GLU A 144 -9.05 -14.38 -12.88
N ILE A 145 -8.02 -13.58 -12.59
CA ILE A 145 -8.08 -12.53 -11.56
C ILE A 145 -9.13 -11.50 -11.99
N PHE A 146 -9.96 -11.04 -11.08
CA PHE A 146 -10.93 -9.97 -11.33
C PHE A 146 -10.23 -8.74 -11.92
N SER A 147 -10.72 -8.23 -13.05
CA SER A 147 -10.02 -7.23 -13.86
C SER A 147 -9.56 -5.98 -13.09
N PRO A 148 -10.34 -5.40 -12.16
CA PRO A 148 -9.85 -4.26 -11.37
C PRO A 148 -8.62 -4.60 -10.52
N ILE A 149 -8.55 -5.80 -9.91
CA ILE A 149 -7.38 -6.27 -9.16
C ILE A 149 -6.18 -6.42 -10.10
N LYS A 150 -6.38 -7.05 -11.28
CA LYS A 150 -5.33 -7.21 -12.28
C LYS A 150 -4.75 -5.87 -12.72
N ASN A 151 -5.59 -4.86 -12.90
CA ASN A 151 -5.16 -3.52 -13.26
C ASN A 151 -4.31 -2.86 -12.15
N ILE A 152 -4.71 -2.99 -10.88
CA ILE A 152 -3.91 -2.46 -9.76
C ILE A 152 -2.57 -3.19 -9.65
N MET A 153 -2.53 -4.51 -9.79
CA MET A 153 -1.28 -5.28 -9.81
C MET A 153 -0.33 -4.79 -10.91
N GLU A 154 -0.86 -4.52 -12.11
CA GLU A 154 -0.06 -3.94 -13.20
C GLU A 154 0.47 -2.54 -12.85
N MET A 155 -0.35 -1.71 -12.22
CA MET A 155 0.09 -0.38 -11.78
C MET A 155 1.20 -0.45 -10.72
N ILE A 156 1.13 -1.41 -9.79
CA ILE A 156 2.18 -1.68 -8.78
C ILE A 156 3.47 -2.11 -9.47
N ARG A 157 3.38 -3.04 -10.42
CA ARG A 157 4.51 -3.55 -11.22
C ARG A 157 5.24 -2.42 -11.95
N LEU A 158 4.49 -1.55 -12.65
CA LEU A 158 5.05 -0.43 -13.41
C LEU A 158 5.75 0.61 -12.52
N ARG A 159 5.46 0.67 -11.22
CA ARG A 159 6.09 1.58 -10.27
C ARG A 159 7.22 0.94 -9.48
N GLU A 160 7.47 -0.35 -9.73
CA GLU A 160 8.56 -1.11 -9.11
C GLU A 160 8.60 -0.95 -7.60
N VAL A 161 7.43 -1.04 -6.94
CA VAL A 161 7.32 -0.89 -5.49
C VAL A 161 8.11 -2.00 -4.80
N LYS A 162 9.02 -1.64 -3.90
CA LYS A 162 9.94 -2.57 -3.24
C LYS A 162 9.63 -2.73 -1.76
N ASP A 163 10.16 -3.80 -1.18
CA ASP A 163 10.19 -4.01 0.25
C ASP A 163 8.80 -3.97 0.91
N ARG A 164 7.92 -4.88 0.48
CA ARG A 164 6.59 -5.06 1.05
C ARG A 164 6.35 -6.50 1.46
N TYR A 165 5.37 -6.69 2.34
CA TYR A 165 4.78 -7.99 2.65
C TYR A 165 3.55 -8.20 1.78
N LEU A 166 3.36 -9.43 1.31
CA LEU A 166 2.18 -9.81 0.56
C LEU A 166 1.42 -10.92 1.30
N SER A 167 0.11 -10.77 1.39
CA SER A 167 -0.81 -11.86 1.70
C SER A 167 -1.88 -11.92 0.62
N VAL A 168 -2.39 -13.11 0.35
CA VAL A 168 -3.32 -13.33 -0.76
C VAL A 168 -4.55 -14.08 -0.27
N PHE A 169 -5.72 -13.63 -0.69
CA PHE A 169 -6.97 -14.33 -0.45
C PHE A 169 -7.91 -14.23 -1.66
N GLY A 170 -8.94 -15.04 -1.69
CA GLY A 170 -9.89 -14.99 -2.79
C GLY A 170 -11.14 -15.80 -2.59
N SER A 171 -12.04 -15.71 -3.56
CA SER A 171 -13.28 -16.48 -3.60
C SER A 171 -13.56 -17.02 -4.99
N PHE A 172 -14.35 -18.09 -5.04
CA PHE A 172 -14.79 -18.69 -6.29
C PHE A 172 -16.10 -19.46 -6.11
N THR A 173 -16.76 -19.76 -7.21
CA THR A 173 -17.99 -20.58 -7.21
C THR A 173 -17.72 -22.01 -7.69
N TRP A 174 -17.10 -22.16 -8.87
CA TRP A 174 -16.86 -23.48 -9.48
C TRP A 174 -15.39 -23.92 -9.40
N ALA A 175 -14.45 -23.04 -9.80
CA ALA A 175 -13.03 -23.32 -9.81
C ALA A 175 -12.23 -22.09 -9.35
N GLY A 176 -11.38 -22.27 -8.33
CA GLY A 176 -10.49 -21.22 -7.84
C GLY A 176 -9.26 -21.08 -8.75
N GLN A 177 -9.03 -19.88 -9.27
CA GLN A 177 -7.88 -19.56 -10.11
C GLN A 177 -7.21 -18.26 -9.70
N ALA A 178 -7.96 -17.29 -9.13
CA ALA A 178 -7.44 -15.97 -8.83
C ALA A 178 -6.26 -16.03 -7.86
N VAL A 179 -6.41 -16.73 -6.75
CA VAL A 179 -5.35 -16.88 -5.73
C VAL A 179 -4.08 -17.46 -6.34
N LYS A 180 -4.19 -18.57 -7.09
CA LYS A 180 -3.06 -19.23 -7.75
C LYS A 180 -2.30 -18.30 -8.70
N LYS A 181 -3.01 -17.35 -9.34
CA LYS A 181 -2.44 -16.39 -10.28
C LYS A 181 -1.87 -15.14 -9.59
N ILE A 182 -2.31 -14.82 -8.35
CA ILE A 182 -1.79 -13.71 -7.57
C ILE A 182 -0.51 -14.11 -6.80
N VAL A 183 -0.45 -15.33 -6.27
CA VAL A 183 0.69 -15.80 -5.45
C VAL A 183 2.05 -15.58 -6.11
N PRO A 184 2.27 -15.83 -7.41
CA PRO A 184 3.56 -15.57 -8.07
C PRO A 184 3.99 -14.10 -8.07
N PHE A 185 3.06 -13.18 -7.81
CA PHE A 185 3.35 -11.76 -7.75
C PHE A 185 4.34 -11.40 -6.62
N ALA A 186 4.35 -12.17 -5.54
CA ALA A 186 5.34 -12.01 -4.46
C ALA A 186 6.76 -12.18 -4.98
N GLU A 187 7.03 -13.27 -5.69
CA GLU A 187 8.35 -13.55 -6.28
C GLU A 187 8.72 -12.52 -7.35
N GLU A 188 7.78 -12.20 -8.24
CA GLU A 188 7.96 -11.20 -9.27
C GLU A 188 8.38 -9.83 -8.72
N MET A 189 7.76 -9.40 -7.62
CA MET A 189 8.03 -8.10 -6.97
C MET A 189 9.17 -8.16 -5.96
N GLY A 190 9.69 -9.34 -5.62
CA GLY A 190 10.65 -9.54 -4.55
C GLY A 190 10.06 -9.22 -3.16
N TRP A 191 8.76 -9.48 -2.98
CA TRP A 191 8.04 -9.25 -1.73
C TRP A 191 8.00 -10.51 -0.88
N GLU A 192 8.05 -10.34 0.44
CA GLU A 192 7.91 -11.45 1.38
C GLU A 192 6.44 -11.87 1.50
N MET A 193 6.17 -13.17 1.31
CA MET A 193 4.84 -13.74 1.52
C MET A 193 4.60 -13.97 3.01
N VAL A 194 3.48 -13.47 3.54
CA VAL A 194 3.09 -13.64 4.95
C VAL A 194 1.82 -14.47 5.06
N GLY A 195 1.91 -15.61 5.72
CA GLY A 195 0.81 -16.56 5.88
C GLY A 195 0.50 -17.36 4.62
N GLU A 196 -0.35 -18.39 4.80
CA GLU A 196 -0.82 -19.19 3.68
C GLU A 196 -1.94 -18.47 2.91
N PRO A 197 -1.96 -18.56 1.59
CA PRO A 197 -3.05 -18.01 0.80
C PRO A 197 -4.39 -18.62 1.18
N LEU A 198 -5.43 -17.80 1.34
CA LEU A 198 -6.78 -18.26 1.66
C LEU A 198 -7.68 -18.23 0.44
N GLU A 199 -8.43 -19.28 0.22
CA GLU A 199 -9.40 -19.32 -0.87
C GLU A 199 -10.72 -19.91 -0.39
N GLN A 200 -11.82 -19.20 -0.59
CA GLN A 200 -13.15 -19.64 -0.19
C GLN A 200 -14.02 -20.04 -1.38
N LYS A 201 -14.78 -21.12 -1.20
CA LYS A 201 -15.82 -21.50 -2.15
C LYS A 201 -17.16 -20.94 -1.69
N MET A 202 -17.78 -20.10 -2.52
CA MET A 202 -19.06 -19.42 -2.22
C MET A 202 -18.96 -18.47 -1.00
N SER A 203 -19.89 -18.60 -0.03
CA SER A 203 -19.95 -17.76 1.16
C SER A 203 -18.93 -18.17 2.22
N THR A 204 -18.57 -17.22 3.06
CA THR A 204 -17.66 -17.44 4.18
C THR A 204 -18.29 -18.38 5.21
N THR A 205 -17.56 -19.42 5.62
CA THR A 205 -17.90 -20.33 6.72
C THR A 205 -17.24 -19.87 8.02
N ASP A 206 -17.71 -20.35 9.18
CA ASP A 206 -17.08 -20.06 10.47
C ASP A 206 -15.58 -20.42 10.47
N GLU A 207 -15.22 -21.60 9.95
CA GLU A 207 -13.82 -22.04 9.81
C GLU A 207 -13.00 -21.04 8.98
N LEU A 208 -13.56 -20.52 7.91
CA LEU A 208 -12.83 -19.59 7.04
C LEU A 208 -12.76 -18.19 7.65
N TYR A 209 -13.76 -17.81 8.44
CA TYR A 209 -13.71 -16.61 9.25
C TYR A 209 -12.55 -16.69 10.26
N GLU A 210 -12.41 -17.79 10.98
CA GLU A 210 -11.29 -18.03 11.90
C GLU A 210 -9.94 -17.97 11.19
N LYS A 211 -9.79 -18.64 10.04
CA LYS A 211 -8.56 -18.57 9.23
C LYS A 211 -8.24 -17.16 8.72
N GLY A 212 -9.25 -16.40 8.33
CA GLY A 212 -9.07 -14.98 7.93
C GLY A 212 -8.57 -14.13 9.10
N TRP A 213 -9.16 -14.32 10.27
CA TRP A 213 -8.73 -13.66 11.50
C TRP A 213 -7.29 -14.04 11.90
N GLU A 214 -6.95 -15.33 11.84
CA GLU A 214 -5.59 -15.82 12.10
C GLU A 214 -4.57 -15.26 11.11
N LEU A 215 -4.92 -15.16 9.82
CA LEU A 215 -4.07 -14.54 8.81
C LEU A 215 -3.81 -13.07 9.17
N GLY A 216 -4.86 -12.33 9.57
CA GLY A 216 -4.74 -10.96 10.04
C GLY A 216 -3.78 -10.82 11.23
N ASN A 217 -3.88 -11.70 12.21
CA ASN A 217 -2.96 -11.73 13.35
C ASN A 217 -1.51 -12.03 12.94
N LYS A 218 -1.27 -12.98 12.05
CA LYS A 218 0.07 -13.29 11.52
C LYS A 218 0.70 -12.08 10.82
N ILE A 219 -0.09 -11.35 10.04
CA ILE A 219 0.36 -10.10 9.40
C ILE A 219 0.75 -9.07 10.48
N ALA A 220 -0.08 -8.91 11.50
CA ALA A 220 0.21 -7.99 12.61
C ALA A 220 1.49 -8.39 13.38
N GLU A 221 1.69 -9.66 13.64
CA GLU A 221 2.92 -10.19 14.27
C GLU A 221 4.15 -9.90 13.42
N ARG A 222 4.06 -10.14 12.11
CA ARG A 222 5.16 -9.88 11.18
C ARG A 222 5.51 -8.39 11.12
N LEU A 223 4.51 -7.50 11.07
CA LEU A 223 4.72 -6.05 11.10
C LEU A 223 5.39 -5.59 12.41
N LYS A 224 4.99 -6.15 13.55
CA LYS A 224 5.59 -5.81 14.85
C LYS A 224 7.02 -6.32 15.00
N ALA A 225 7.40 -7.40 14.32
CA ALA A 225 8.76 -7.90 14.32
C ALA A 225 9.77 -6.90 13.73
N ASP A 226 9.35 -6.00 12.86
CA ASP A 226 10.19 -4.93 12.29
C ASP A 226 10.50 -3.80 13.30
N ARG A 227 9.83 -3.77 14.47
CA ARG A 227 10.08 -2.78 15.53
C ARG A 227 11.34 -3.09 16.35
N GLN A 228 11.90 -4.28 16.18
CA GLN A 228 13.12 -4.75 16.90
C GLN A 228 14.37 -4.46 16.10
#